data_e4082a85c9423dd9d9d2aeaa95408291
#
_entry.id   e4082a85c9423dd9d9d2aeaa95408291
#
_cell.length_a   1.000
_cell.length_b   1.000
_cell.length_c   1.000
_cell.angle_alpha   90.00
_cell.angle_beta   90.00
_cell.angle_gamma   90.00
#
_symmetry.space_group_name_H-M   'P 1'
#
loop_
_entity.id
_entity.type
_entity.pdbx_description
1 polymer ?
#
loop_
_entity_poly.entity_id
_entity_poly.type
_entity_poly.pdbx_seq_one_letter_code
_entity_poly.pdbx_strand_id
1 'polypeptide(L)'
;RIRAMMQAYEAYSGRQFREDRFREILKTAQERERLSFKKKRLNIGILGARANKNIKEILEERGAGVAFDLTCTGLDRKIIYQESELYLAYTRGLLAQFPCMRMEQASNRDELIRRYSDSADGIIYHTVQFCDNYAYEYAWLKEWLQRPMLLLETDYTKQSFGQMLTRIEAFLESLQPQQAGKEPLRSQPGKKERTGGQENMYVLGIDSGSTSTNAVIMDRDKKIRAFSVVRTGAKSGESADKVLKDVLEKASLQREEIAWIVSTGYGRVSIPFADENVTEISCHGRGAHYFNPDIRTILDIGGQDSKAISLNQEGEVQDFVMNDKCAAGTGRFLEMIARTLEVSLDDLGAIALTSTEKIEITSMCSVFAESEVISLIANNKEKADIADGVCHAIANKAYGLLSRVGLTPAFMMTGGVAKNPGVVRAVEEKIGGKLYICPEPEIVGAVGAALYALEQI
;
A
#
# COMPACT_ATOMS: atom_id res chain seq x y z
N ARG A 1 -18.45 6.46 42.46
CA ARG A 1 -17.02 6.64 42.15
C ARG A 1 -16.76 7.95 41.42
N ILE A 2 -17.51 8.31 40.34
CA ILE A 2 -17.32 9.59 39.62
C ILE A 2 -17.50 10.78 40.56
N ARG A 3 -18.59 10.84 41.35
CA ARG A 3 -18.79 11.91 42.36
C ARG A 3 -17.64 12.03 43.36
N ALA A 4 -17.13 10.91 43.85
CA ALA A 4 -15.99 10.90 44.79
C ALA A 4 -14.70 11.41 44.13
N MET A 5 -14.47 11.03 42.85
CA MET A 5 -13.32 11.53 42.10
C MET A 5 -13.42 13.04 41.83
N MET A 6 -14.61 13.55 41.56
CA MET A 6 -14.83 14.98 41.36
C MET A 6 -14.64 15.78 42.65
N GLN A 7 -15.16 15.28 43.79
CA GLN A 7 -14.93 15.89 45.09
C GLN A 7 -13.44 15.93 45.46
N ALA A 8 -12.70 14.84 45.18
CA ALA A 8 -11.26 14.79 45.40
C ALA A 8 -10.51 15.81 44.49
N TYR A 9 -10.94 15.96 43.23
CA TYR A 9 -10.37 16.94 42.31
C TYR A 9 -10.68 18.38 42.76
N GLU A 10 -11.91 18.67 43.21
CA GLU A 10 -12.28 19.98 43.75
C GLU A 10 -11.43 20.34 44.99
N ALA A 11 -11.26 19.38 45.92
CA ALA A 11 -10.42 19.55 47.09
C ALA A 11 -8.94 19.80 46.73
N TYR A 12 -8.42 19.11 45.70
CA TYR A 12 -7.05 19.27 45.19
C TYR A 12 -6.83 20.57 44.43
N SER A 13 -7.76 20.92 43.51
CA SER A 13 -7.60 22.04 42.56
C SER A 13 -8.11 23.39 43.12
N GLY A 14 -8.90 23.37 44.20
CA GLY A 14 -9.61 24.55 44.70
C GLY A 14 -10.70 25.08 43.78
N ARG A 15 -11.08 24.33 42.73
CA ARG A 15 -12.10 24.73 41.75
C ARG A 15 -13.35 23.89 41.90
N GLN A 16 -14.51 24.55 41.98
CA GLN A 16 -15.79 23.85 42.00
C GLN A 16 -16.15 23.29 40.62
N PHE A 17 -16.66 22.06 40.59
CA PHE A 17 -17.21 21.45 39.38
C PHE A 17 -18.55 22.09 39.05
N ARG A 18 -18.69 22.49 37.81
CA ARG A 18 -19.90 23.13 37.29
C ARG A 18 -20.68 22.15 36.38
N GLU A 19 -21.78 21.60 36.91
CA GLU A 19 -22.65 20.67 36.20
C GLU A 19 -23.27 21.29 34.95
N ASP A 20 -23.66 22.58 35.02
CA ASP A 20 -24.21 23.33 33.88
C ASP A 20 -23.21 23.36 32.69
N ARG A 21 -21.96 23.68 33.00
CA ARG A 21 -20.89 23.72 32.02
C ARG A 21 -20.59 22.34 31.41
N PHE A 22 -20.64 21.29 32.25
CA PHE A 22 -20.43 19.91 31.80
C PHE A 22 -21.56 19.46 30.86
N ARG A 23 -22.83 19.81 31.16
CA ARG A 23 -23.97 19.56 30.27
C ARG A 23 -23.82 20.27 28.93
N GLU A 24 -23.40 21.52 28.95
CA GLU A 24 -23.14 22.30 27.74
C GLU A 24 -22.06 21.65 26.86
N ILE A 25 -20.95 21.23 27.46
CA ILE A 25 -19.85 20.55 26.76
C ILE A 25 -20.33 19.25 26.12
N LEU A 26 -21.08 18.42 26.85
CA LEU A 26 -21.65 17.17 26.32
C LEU A 26 -22.60 17.43 25.14
N LYS A 27 -23.46 18.43 25.27
CA LYS A 27 -24.39 18.82 24.18
C LYS A 27 -23.63 19.29 22.94
N THR A 28 -22.65 20.18 23.13
CA THR A 28 -21.81 20.68 22.05
C THR A 28 -21.02 19.58 21.36
N ALA A 29 -20.50 18.59 22.11
CA ALA A 29 -19.81 17.44 21.56
C ALA A 29 -20.75 16.59 20.67
N GLN A 30 -21.96 16.32 21.14
CA GLN A 30 -23.00 15.59 20.38
C GLN A 30 -23.42 16.32 19.10
N GLU A 31 -23.55 17.64 19.14
CA GLU A 31 -23.89 18.45 17.98
C GLU A 31 -22.78 18.48 16.92
N ARG A 32 -21.51 18.59 17.35
CA ARG A 32 -20.34 18.55 16.47
C ARG A 32 -20.22 17.22 15.74
N GLU A 33 -20.51 16.09 16.39
CA GLU A 33 -20.49 14.77 15.78
C GLU A 33 -21.56 14.60 14.69
N ARG A 34 -22.76 15.17 14.87
CA ARG A 34 -23.82 15.12 13.86
C ARG A 34 -23.50 15.87 12.56
N LEU A 35 -22.61 16.87 12.63
CA LEU A 35 -22.24 17.71 11.50
C LEU A 35 -21.08 17.14 10.66
N SER A 36 -20.36 16.11 11.14
CA SER A 36 -19.11 15.65 10.52
C SER A 36 -19.28 14.62 9.40
N PHE A 37 -20.41 13.91 9.32
CA PHE A 37 -20.60 12.85 8.33
C PHE A 37 -21.42 13.30 7.12
N LYS A 38 -20.85 14.17 6.29
CA LYS A 38 -21.41 14.40 4.95
C LYS A 38 -21.11 13.17 4.09
N LYS A 39 -22.17 12.50 3.62
CA LYS A 39 -22.05 11.39 2.66
C LYS A 39 -21.29 11.90 1.43
N LYS A 40 -20.13 11.32 1.17
CA LYS A 40 -19.30 11.57 -0.01
C LYS A 40 -19.43 10.40 -0.98
N ARG A 41 -18.73 10.48 -2.12
CA ARG A 41 -18.75 9.44 -3.14
C ARG A 41 -18.25 8.09 -2.60
N LEU A 42 -17.17 8.13 -1.79
CA LEU A 42 -16.67 6.97 -1.03
C LEU A 42 -16.73 7.31 0.46
N ASN A 43 -17.16 6.37 1.28
CA ASN A 43 -17.28 6.50 2.72
C ASN A 43 -16.52 5.36 3.39
N ILE A 44 -15.51 5.68 4.16
CA ILE A 44 -14.54 4.74 4.72
C ILE A 44 -14.76 4.59 6.23
N GLY A 45 -14.92 3.35 6.69
CA GLY A 45 -14.92 3.02 8.10
C GLY A 45 -13.49 2.96 8.65
N ILE A 46 -13.28 3.39 9.90
CA ILE A 46 -11.98 3.28 10.58
C ILE A 46 -12.15 2.41 11.83
N LEU A 47 -11.39 1.32 11.91
CA LEU A 47 -11.37 0.37 13.02
C LEU A 47 -9.96 0.26 13.63
N GLY A 48 -9.87 -0.39 14.79
CA GLY A 48 -8.60 -0.82 15.37
C GLY A 48 -8.04 0.11 16.43
N ALA A 49 -6.73 0.30 16.45
CA ALA A 49 -6.02 1.15 17.42
C ALA A 49 -6.36 2.63 17.19
N ARG A 50 -5.89 3.49 18.10
CA ARG A 50 -6.08 4.94 17.99
C ARG A 50 -5.68 5.43 16.59
N ALA A 51 -6.63 5.96 15.82
CA ALA A 51 -6.34 6.50 14.50
C ALA A 51 -5.43 7.72 14.59
N ASN A 52 -4.46 7.77 13.68
CA ASN A 52 -3.68 8.98 13.46
C ASN A 52 -4.59 10.03 12.80
N LYS A 53 -4.51 11.30 13.27
CA LYS A 53 -5.24 12.44 12.67
C LYS A 53 -5.02 12.53 11.16
N ASN A 54 -3.82 12.22 10.70
CA ASN A 54 -3.45 12.23 9.29
C ASN A 54 -4.31 11.30 8.42
N ILE A 55 -4.80 10.16 8.94
CA ILE A 55 -5.66 9.24 8.17
C ILE A 55 -6.93 9.97 7.71
N LYS A 56 -7.58 10.71 8.61
CA LYS A 56 -8.80 11.46 8.30
C LYS A 56 -8.54 12.62 7.34
N GLU A 57 -7.44 13.35 7.56
CA GLU A 57 -7.01 14.44 6.68
C GLU A 57 -6.75 13.93 5.25
N ILE A 58 -6.04 12.82 5.09
CA ILE A 58 -5.80 12.20 3.78
C ILE A 58 -7.12 11.79 3.12
N LEU A 59 -8.04 11.16 3.84
CA LEU A 59 -9.35 10.78 3.29
C LEU A 59 -10.13 12.01 2.80
N GLU A 60 -10.14 13.09 3.59
CA GLU A 60 -10.81 14.32 3.22
C GLU A 60 -10.19 15.01 2.00
N GLU A 61 -8.85 15.11 1.95
CA GLU A 61 -8.10 15.67 0.82
C GLU A 61 -8.31 14.86 -0.46
N ARG A 62 -8.50 13.55 -0.35
CA ARG A 62 -8.79 12.65 -1.49
C ARG A 62 -10.29 12.54 -1.79
N GLY A 63 -11.14 13.38 -1.20
CA GLY A 63 -12.57 13.42 -1.48
C GLY A 63 -13.39 12.26 -0.90
N ALA A 64 -12.79 11.41 -0.05
CA ALA A 64 -13.49 10.37 0.69
C ALA A 64 -14.08 10.92 1.99
N GLY A 65 -15.17 10.31 2.47
CA GLY A 65 -15.78 10.58 3.77
C GLY A 65 -15.42 9.51 4.79
N VAL A 66 -15.51 9.84 6.07
CA VAL A 66 -15.43 8.86 7.16
C VAL A 66 -16.85 8.41 7.50
N ALA A 67 -17.17 7.13 7.27
CA ALA A 67 -18.48 6.56 7.59
C ALA A 67 -18.66 6.37 9.11
N PHE A 68 -17.60 5.90 9.77
CA PHE A 68 -17.53 5.72 11.21
C PHE A 68 -16.08 5.68 11.69
N ASP A 69 -15.85 5.96 12.97
CA ASP A 69 -14.55 5.83 13.64
C ASP A 69 -14.73 5.08 14.95
N LEU A 70 -14.55 3.77 14.90
CA LEU A 70 -14.61 2.86 16.05
C LEU A 70 -13.22 2.50 16.60
N THR A 71 -12.24 3.35 16.38
CA THR A 71 -10.91 3.20 16.98
C THR A 71 -10.94 3.44 18.49
N CYS A 72 -9.86 3.12 19.20
CA CYS A 72 -9.77 3.30 20.66
C CYS A 72 -10.15 4.72 21.16
N THR A 73 -10.00 5.72 20.31
CA THR A 73 -10.33 7.14 20.60
C THR A 73 -11.28 7.73 19.57
N GLY A 74 -12.02 6.87 18.87
CA GLY A 74 -12.93 7.27 17.82
C GLY A 74 -14.08 8.13 18.31
N LEU A 75 -14.65 8.89 17.34
CA LEU A 75 -15.72 9.85 17.60
C LEU A 75 -17.10 9.18 17.80
N ASP A 76 -17.27 7.94 17.33
CA ASP A 76 -18.55 7.23 17.45
C ASP A 76 -18.83 6.65 18.84
N ARG A 77 -18.07 7.07 19.81
CA ARG A 77 -18.32 6.81 21.24
C ARG A 77 -19.43 7.75 21.73
N LYS A 78 -20.65 7.51 21.26
CA LYS A 78 -21.80 8.36 21.63
C LYS A 78 -22.16 8.18 23.09
N ILE A 79 -21.97 9.22 23.87
CA ILE A 79 -22.60 9.38 25.18
C ILE A 79 -24.01 9.95 24.89
N ILE A 80 -24.99 9.07 24.75
CA ILE A 80 -26.39 9.49 24.57
C ILE A 80 -26.88 10.00 25.93
N TYR A 81 -27.10 11.30 26.01
CA TYR A 81 -27.59 11.96 27.18
C TYR A 81 -29.11 12.21 27.08
N GLN A 82 -29.90 11.43 27.78
CA GLN A 82 -31.39 11.54 27.79
C GLN A 82 -32.00 11.59 29.18
N GLU A 83 -31.23 11.54 30.26
CA GLU A 83 -31.73 11.41 31.63
C GLU A 83 -31.54 12.68 32.46
N SER A 84 -32.39 12.86 33.47
CA SER A 84 -32.33 13.98 34.43
C SER A 84 -31.10 13.96 35.29
N GLU A 85 -30.54 12.76 35.60
CA GLU A 85 -29.35 12.57 36.41
C GLU A 85 -28.06 12.53 35.56
N LEU A 86 -27.33 13.64 35.56
CA LEU A 86 -26.12 13.83 34.73
C LEU A 86 -25.09 12.73 34.90
N TYR A 87 -24.76 12.38 36.15
CA TYR A 87 -23.72 11.37 36.41
C TYR A 87 -24.12 9.96 36.02
N LEU A 88 -25.41 9.62 36.17
CA LEU A 88 -25.93 8.31 35.77
C LEU A 88 -25.97 8.20 34.24
N ALA A 89 -26.47 9.21 33.55
CA ALA A 89 -26.49 9.27 32.11
C ALA A 89 -25.07 9.20 31.49
N TYR A 90 -24.15 9.98 32.08
CA TYR A 90 -22.74 9.95 31.63
C TYR A 90 -22.10 8.57 31.85
N THR A 91 -22.33 7.96 33.03
CA THR A 91 -21.80 6.62 33.36
C THR A 91 -22.36 5.55 32.40
N ARG A 92 -23.67 5.58 32.12
CA ARG A 92 -24.31 4.67 31.16
C ARG A 92 -23.75 4.88 29.77
N GLY A 93 -23.58 6.13 29.34
CA GLY A 93 -22.98 6.46 28.06
C GLY A 93 -21.53 5.94 27.92
N LEU A 94 -20.73 6.06 28.99
CA LEU A 94 -19.38 5.50 29.03
C LEU A 94 -19.37 3.97 28.93
N LEU A 95 -20.30 3.29 29.58
CA LEU A 95 -20.42 1.83 29.55
C LEU A 95 -21.01 1.32 28.24
N ALA A 96 -21.82 2.13 27.58
CA ALA A 96 -22.44 1.81 26.29
C ALA A 96 -21.54 2.14 25.08
N GLN A 97 -20.35 2.66 25.29
CA GLN A 97 -19.38 2.91 24.21
C GLN A 97 -18.98 1.62 23.53
N PHE A 98 -18.55 1.76 22.26
CA PHE A 98 -17.96 0.64 21.53
C PHE A 98 -16.87 -0.06 22.36
N PRO A 99 -17.01 -1.36 22.67
CA PRO A 99 -16.15 -2.04 23.62
C PRO A 99 -14.74 -2.23 23.03
N CYS A 100 -13.72 -2.03 23.86
CA CYS A 100 -12.37 -2.44 23.51
C CYS A 100 -12.31 -3.97 23.48
N MET A 101 -11.56 -4.56 22.53
CA MET A 101 -11.36 -6.01 22.45
C MET A 101 -10.70 -6.61 23.71
N ARG A 102 -10.08 -5.78 24.54
CA ARG A 102 -9.50 -6.18 25.85
C ARG A 102 -10.51 -6.23 27.00
N MET A 103 -11.75 -5.86 26.75
CA MET A 103 -12.80 -5.88 27.77
C MET A 103 -13.40 -7.28 27.89
N GLU A 104 -13.59 -7.76 29.11
CA GLU A 104 -14.17 -9.08 29.39
C GLU A 104 -15.57 -9.28 28.80
N GLN A 105 -16.33 -8.19 28.63
CA GLN A 105 -17.68 -8.21 28.05
C GLN A 105 -17.72 -7.56 26.65
N ALA A 106 -16.88 -8.04 25.74
CA ALA A 106 -16.87 -7.56 24.35
C ALA A 106 -17.82 -8.33 23.43
N SER A 107 -18.73 -9.12 23.96
CA SER A 107 -19.61 -10.05 23.21
C SER A 107 -20.46 -9.40 22.12
N ASN A 108 -20.77 -8.11 22.24
CA ASN A 108 -21.52 -7.36 21.22
C ASN A 108 -20.64 -6.60 20.23
N ARG A 109 -19.30 -6.70 20.36
CA ARG A 109 -18.36 -5.96 19.51
C ARG A 109 -18.51 -6.32 18.04
N ASP A 110 -18.61 -7.60 17.74
CA ASP A 110 -18.71 -8.13 16.38
C ASP A 110 -20.03 -7.71 15.70
N GLU A 111 -21.13 -7.76 16.43
CA GLU A 111 -22.43 -7.29 15.95
C GLU A 111 -22.40 -5.80 15.62
N LEU A 112 -21.76 -5.00 16.49
CA LEU A 112 -21.59 -3.57 16.26
C LEU A 112 -20.71 -3.31 15.04
N ILE A 113 -19.57 -4.01 14.90
CA ILE A 113 -18.69 -3.88 13.72
C ILE A 113 -19.49 -4.19 12.46
N ARG A 114 -20.24 -5.29 12.42
CA ARG A 114 -21.07 -5.66 11.28
C ARG A 114 -22.06 -4.56 10.92
N ARG A 115 -22.80 -4.07 11.90
CA ARG A 115 -23.81 -3.02 11.71
C ARG A 115 -23.21 -1.72 11.17
N TYR A 116 -22.07 -1.30 11.69
CA TYR A 116 -21.40 -0.09 11.20
C TYR A 116 -20.80 -0.29 9.81
N SER A 117 -20.27 -1.48 9.52
CA SER A 117 -19.65 -1.82 8.24
C SER A 117 -20.60 -1.72 7.05
N ASP A 118 -21.92 -1.89 7.27
CA ASP A 118 -22.94 -1.74 6.22
C ASP A 118 -23.01 -0.31 5.66
N SER A 119 -22.54 0.68 6.41
CA SER A 119 -22.52 2.09 5.99
C SER A 119 -21.24 2.50 5.24
N ALA A 120 -20.25 1.62 5.13
CA ALA A 120 -18.95 1.90 4.53
C ALA A 120 -18.74 1.16 3.21
N ASP A 121 -18.07 1.82 2.26
CA ASP A 121 -17.63 1.21 1.01
C ASP A 121 -16.39 0.35 1.20
N GLY A 122 -15.56 0.69 2.21
CA GLY A 122 -14.38 -0.05 2.63
C GLY A 122 -13.95 0.34 4.04
N ILE A 123 -13.03 -0.40 4.61
CA ILE A 123 -12.60 -0.25 6.00
C ILE A 123 -11.08 -0.12 6.07
N ILE A 124 -10.59 0.94 6.72
CA ILE A 124 -9.19 1.04 7.15
C ILE A 124 -9.11 0.47 8.56
N TYR A 125 -8.42 -0.66 8.69
CA TYR A 125 -8.11 -1.24 9.97
C TYR A 125 -6.71 -0.76 10.42
N HIS A 126 -6.69 0.17 11.36
CA HIS A 126 -5.46 0.75 11.86
C HIS A 126 -4.89 -0.05 13.03
N THR A 127 -3.63 -0.43 12.94
CA THR A 127 -2.87 -1.01 14.03
C THR A 127 -1.58 -0.23 14.28
N VAL A 128 -1.07 -0.33 15.50
CA VAL A 128 0.21 0.27 15.87
C VAL A 128 1.23 -0.85 15.97
N GLN A 129 2.43 -0.62 15.51
CA GLN A 129 3.53 -1.57 15.62
C GLN A 129 3.63 -2.12 17.05
N PHE A 130 3.77 -3.44 17.17
CA PHE A 130 3.78 -4.21 18.44
C PHE A 130 2.42 -4.26 19.18
N CYS A 131 1.31 -3.91 18.54
CA CYS A 131 -0.02 -4.10 19.10
C CYS A 131 -0.65 -5.41 18.63
N ASP A 132 -0.24 -6.53 19.22
CA ASP A 132 -0.63 -7.89 18.82
C ASP A 132 -2.15 -8.12 18.86
N ASN A 133 -2.85 -7.52 19.83
CA ASN A 133 -4.30 -7.68 19.96
C ASN A 133 -5.06 -7.21 18.70
N TYR A 134 -4.69 -6.05 18.14
CA TYR A 134 -5.35 -5.54 16.94
C TYR A 134 -4.88 -6.23 15.68
N ALA A 135 -3.64 -6.72 15.63
CA ALA A 135 -3.17 -7.53 14.52
C ALA A 135 -3.94 -8.86 14.43
N TYR A 136 -4.20 -9.51 15.58
CA TYR A 136 -5.00 -10.72 15.66
C TYR A 136 -6.48 -10.47 15.24
N GLU A 137 -7.09 -9.39 15.75
CA GLU A 137 -8.47 -9.04 15.40
C GLU A 137 -8.62 -8.79 13.90
N TYR A 138 -7.66 -8.15 13.24
CA TYR A 138 -7.70 -7.92 11.80
C TYR A 138 -7.79 -9.22 11.01
N ALA A 139 -6.93 -10.19 11.32
CA ALA A 139 -6.91 -11.48 10.63
C ALA A 139 -8.27 -12.16 10.75
N TRP A 140 -8.85 -12.18 11.95
CA TRP A 140 -10.15 -12.76 12.22
C TRP A 140 -11.30 -12.01 11.52
N LEU A 141 -11.31 -10.66 11.56
CA LEU A 141 -12.33 -9.85 10.88
C LEU A 141 -12.31 -10.05 9.36
N LYS A 142 -11.14 -10.20 8.77
CA LYS A 142 -10.97 -10.39 7.33
C LYS A 142 -11.65 -11.67 6.81
N GLU A 143 -11.78 -12.71 7.64
CA GLU A 143 -12.40 -13.98 7.26
C GLU A 143 -13.92 -13.86 7.12
N TRP A 144 -14.60 -13.08 7.94
CA TRP A 144 -16.05 -13.04 7.95
C TRP A 144 -16.69 -11.71 7.53
N LEU A 145 -15.93 -10.62 7.57
CA LEU A 145 -16.43 -9.31 7.19
C LEU A 145 -16.30 -9.13 5.67
N GLN A 146 -17.39 -9.33 4.95
CA GLN A 146 -17.43 -9.24 3.48
C GLN A 146 -17.35 -7.78 3.00
N ARG A 147 -16.26 -7.09 3.33
CA ARG A 147 -15.96 -5.72 2.91
C ARG A 147 -14.48 -5.59 2.60
N PRO A 148 -14.10 -4.81 1.59
CA PRO A 148 -12.69 -4.49 1.36
C PRO A 148 -12.05 -3.89 2.61
N MET A 149 -10.88 -4.39 3.00
CA MET A 149 -10.19 -3.96 4.21
C MET A 149 -8.72 -3.67 3.93
N LEU A 150 -8.27 -2.48 4.28
CA LEU A 150 -6.86 -2.10 4.29
C LEU A 150 -6.28 -2.23 5.69
N LEU A 151 -5.26 -3.08 5.86
CA LEU A 151 -4.44 -3.06 7.08
C LEU A 151 -3.42 -1.91 7.00
N LEU A 152 -3.54 -0.96 7.91
CA LEU A 152 -2.65 0.17 8.01
C LEU A 152 -1.89 0.12 9.35
N GLU A 153 -0.63 -0.32 9.30
CA GLU A 153 0.25 -0.33 10.46
C GLU A 153 1.07 0.95 10.53
N THR A 154 1.07 1.62 11.68
CA THR A 154 1.87 2.82 11.93
C THR A 154 2.71 2.68 13.20
N ASP A 155 3.76 3.47 13.28
CA ASP A 155 4.61 3.65 14.46
C ASP A 155 4.48 5.06 15.08
N TYR A 156 3.52 5.86 14.59
CA TYR A 156 3.32 7.27 14.90
C TYR A 156 4.48 8.21 14.54
N THR A 157 5.49 7.75 13.83
CA THR A 157 6.56 8.63 13.33
C THR A 157 6.11 9.42 12.09
N LYS A 158 6.73 10.58 11.86
CA LYS A 158 6.48 11.37 10.65
C LYS A 158 7.08 10.72 9.38
N GLN A 159 8.04 9.81 9.55
CA GLN A 159 8.76 9.17 8.44
C GLN A 159 7.86 8.20 7.64
N SER A 160 6.85 7.62 8.26
CA SER A 160 5.92 6.69 7.62
C SER A 160 4.77 7.38 6.86
N PHE A 161 4.72 8.72 6.80
CA PHE A 161 3.59 9.45 6.20
C PHE A 161 3.42 9.14 4.70
N GLY A 162 4.51 9.16 3.91
CA GLY A 162 4.44 8.86 2.48
C GLY A 162 3.95 7.43 2.17
N GLN A 163 4.39 6.46 2.97
CA GLN A 163 3.96 5.08 2.86
C GLN A 163 2.47 4.92 3.22
N MET A 164 2.02 5.60 4.27
CA MET A 164 0.62 5.62 4.67
C MET A 164 -0.26 6.24 3.58
N LEU A 165 0.19 7.36 2.99
CA LEU A 165 -0.49 8.03 1.90
C LEU A 165 -0.67 7.10 0.69
N THR A 166 0.41 6.46 0.23
CA THR A 166 0.36 5.53 -0.91
C THR A 166 -0.62 4.38 -0.67
N ARG A 167 -0.63 3.79 0.54
CA ARG A 167 -1.56 2.70 0.87
C ARG A 167 -3.02 3.14 0.91
N ILE A 168 -3.30 4.32 1.48
CA ILE A 168 -4.66 4.86 1.49
C ILE A 168 -5.12 5.20 0.07
N GLU A 169 -4.27 5.84 -0.74
CA GLU A 169 -4.59 6.15 -2.14
C GLU A 169 -4.88 4.88 -2.94
N ALA A 170 -4.01 3.85 -2.87
CA ALA A 170 -4.21 2.58 -3.56
C ALA A 170 -5.51 1.89 -3.12
N PHE A 171 -5.84 1.95 -1.83
CA PHE A 171 -7.10 1.41 -1.33
C PHE A 171 -8.31 2.18 -1.86
N LEU A 172 -8.27 3.51 -1.88
CA LEU A 172 -9.34 4.31 -2.47
C LEU A 172 -9.48 4.07 -3.98
N GLU A 173 -8.37 3.87 -4.70
CA GLU A 173 -8.39 3.51 -6.12
C GLU A 173 -9.05 2.14 -6.34
N SER A 174 -8.74 1.13 -5.51
CA SER A 174 -9.32 -0.22 -5.61
C SER A 174 -10.84 -0.26 -5.33
N LEU A 175 -11.37 0.70 -4.56
CA LEU A 175 -12.80 0.80 -4.27
C LEU A 175 -13.62 1.50 -5.37
N GLN A 176 -12.95 2.11 -6.35
CA GLN A 176 -13.63 2.79 -7.45
C GLN A 176 -13.87 1.82 -8.59
N PRO A 177 -15.15 1.56 -8.98
CA PRO A 177 -15.40 0.81 -10.21
C PRO A 177 -14.77 1.56 -11.38
N GLN A 178 -13.94 0.87 -12.16
CA GLN A 178 -13.35 1.38 -13.39
C GLN A 178 -14.45 1.54 -14.47
N GLN A 179 -15.32 2.52 -14.30
CA GLN A 179 -16.28 2.90 -15.32
C GLN A 179 -15.68 4.02 -16.17
N ALA A 180 -15.45 3.73 -17.42
CA ALA A 180 -15.10 4.73 -18.43
C ALA A 180 -16.06 5.94 -18.31
N GLY A 181 -15.53 7.13 -18.04
CA GLY A 181 -16.29 8.39 -18.02
C GLY A 181 -16.67 8.97 -16.66
N LYS A 182 -16.23 8.42 -15.49
CA LYS A 182 -16.42 9.06 -14.19
C LYS A 182 -15.14 9.76 -13.73
N GLU A 183 -15.26 11.04 -13.35
CA GLU A 183 -14.14 11.82 -12.79
C GLU A 183 -13.48 11.08 -11.62
N PRO A 184 -12.16 10.86 -11.64
CA PRO A 184 -11.43 10.27 -10.53
C PRO A 184 -11.45 11.18 -9.29
N LEU A 185 -11.35 10.59 -8.10
CA LEU A 185 -11.14 11.29 -6.82
C LEU A 185 -9.69 11.82 -6.73
N ARG A 186 -9.31 12.72 -7.64
CA ARG A 186 -7.92 13.18 -7.74
C ARG A 186 -7.83 14.69 -7.63
N SER A 187 -6.78 15.18 -6.96
CA SER A 187 -6.41 16.58 -6.99
C SER A 187 -6.03 16.97 -8.42
N GLN A 188 -6.88 17.74 -9.08
CA GLN A 188 -6.61 18.21 -10.44
C GLN A 188 -5.52 19.30 -10.45
N PRO A 189 -4.43 19.13 -11.20
CA PRO A 189 -3.81 20.27 -11.84
C PRO A 189 -4.68 20.65 -13.03
N GLY A 190 -4.88 21.94 -13.23
CA GLY A 190 -5.85 22.50 -14.19
C GLY A 190 -5.79 21.88 -15.58
N LYS A 191 -6.95 21.54 -16.13
CA LYS A 191 -7.14 21.07 -17.51
C LYS A 191 -6.45 22.05 -18.48
N LYS A 192 -5.36 21.62 -19.08
CA LYS A 192 -4.84 22.25 -20.28
C LYS A 192 -5.53 21.60 -21.47
N GLU A 193 -6.40 22.33 -22.15
CA GLU A 193 -6.85 21.96 -23.50
C GLU A 193 -5.63 21.93 -24.41
N ARG A 194 -5.21 20.73 -24.81
CA ARG A 194 -4.17 20.54 -25.82
C ARG A 194 -4.85 20.15 -27.12
N THR A 195 -4.85 21.08 -28.08
CA THR A 195 -5.30 20.87 -29.45
C THR A 195 -4.16 20.21 -30.24
N GLY A 196 -4.14 18.89 -30.29
CA GLY A 196 -3.30 18.12 -31.20
C GLY A 196 -4.16 17.41 -32.25
N GLY A 197 -3.69 17.36 -33.47
CA GLY A 197 -4.39 16.71 -34.59
C GLY A 197 -4.68 15.22 -34.29
N GLN A 198 -5.84 14.75 -34.76
CA GLN A 198 -6.49 13.50 -34.32
C GLN A 198 -5.81 12.17 -34.73
N GLU A 199 -4.74 12.15 -35.52
CA GLU A 199 -4.25 10.90 -36.16
C GLU A 199 -3.03 10.23 -35.48
N ASN A 200 -2.23 10.94 -34.67
CA ASN A 200 -1.03 10.39 -34.03
C ASN A 200 -0.91 10.82 -32.59
N MET A 201 -1.81 10.37 -31.73
CA MET A 201 -1.69 10.66 -30.29
C MET A 201 -1.07 9.46 -29.57
N TYR A 202 0.06 9.73 -28.92
CA TYR A 202 0.72 8.80 -28.03
C TYR A 202 0.50 9.21 -26.58
N VAL A 203 0.64 8.27 -25.70
CA VAL A 203 0.65 8.51 -24.23
C VAL A 203 1.94 8.02 -23.63
N LEU A 204 2.25 8.54 -22.44
CA LEU A 204 3.44 8.17 -21.71
C LEU A 204 3.08 7.75 -20.29
N GLY A 205 3.55 6.57 -19.88
CA GLY A 205 3.58 6.12 -18.51
C GLY A 205 4.99 6.21 -17.95
N ILE A 206 5.16 6.78 -16.76
CA ILE A 206 6.45 6.85 -16.05
C ILE A 206 6.31 6.22 -14.68
N ASP A 207 7.13 5.22 -14.41
CA ASP A 207 7.27 4.60 -13.08
C ASP A 207 8.58 5.06 -12.45
N SER A 208 8.48 5.95 -11.45
CA SER A 208 9.63 6.47 -10.71
C SER A 208 9.83 5.70 -9.42
N GLY A 209 10.50 4.56 -9.53
CA GLY A 209 10.88 3.73 -8.39
C GLY A 209 12.10 4.26 -7.62
N SER A 210 12.42 3.59 -6.53
CA SER A 210 13.57 3.95 -5.66
C SER A 210 14.94 3.63 -6.27
N THR A 211 15.00 2.70 -7.22
CA THR A 211 16.27 2.23 -7.84
C THR A 211 16.31 2.48 -9.34
N SER A 212 15.18 2.30 -10.04
CA SER A 212 15.03 2.59 -11.47
C SER A 212 13.84 3.51 -11.72
N THR A 213 13.95 4.32 -12.77
CA THR A 213 12.85 5.09 -13.33
C THR A 213 12.62 4.58 -14.74
N ASN A 214 11.39 4.13 -15.00
CA ASN A 214 11.01 3.44 -16.22
C ASN A 214 9.97 4.26 -16.97
N ALA A 215 10.04 4.30 -18.30
CA ALA A 215 9.08 5.01 -19.12
C ALA A 215 8.63 4.15 -20.29
N VAL A 216 7.35 4.27 -20.64
CA VAL A 216 6.72 3.54 -21.77
C VAL A 216 5.88 4.50 -22.58
N ILE A 217 6.13 4.57 -23.89
CA ILE A 217 5.27 5.25 -24.85
C ILE A 217 4.34 4.20 -25.48
N MET A 218 3.05 4.50 -25.48
CA MET A 218 2.00 3.64 -26.00
C MET A 218 1.11 4.40 -26.98
N ASP A 219 0.67 3.73 -28.06
CA ASP A 219 -0.29 4.26 -28.99
C ASP A 219 -1.74 3.94 -28.61
N ARG A 220 -2.70 4.44 -29.37
CA ARG A 220 -4.14 4.21 -29.15
C ARG A 220 -4.56 2.74 -29.26
N ASP A 221 -3.83 1.95 -30.03
CA ASP A 221 -4.06 0.51 -30.16
C ASP A 221 -3.47 -0.30 -29.00
N LYS A 222 -3.02 0.39 -27.95
CA LYS A 222 -2.34 -0.18 -26.78
C LYS A 222 -1.03 -0.90 -27.12
N LYS A 223 -0.35 -0.52 -28.21
CA LYS A 223 0.96 -1.08 -28.58
C LYS A 223 2.06 -0.26 -27.95
N ILE A 224 3.01 -0.91 -27.32
CA ILE A 224 4.23 -0.28 -26.81
C ILE A 224 5.09 0.11 -28.02
N ARG A 225 5.38 1.41 -28.18
CA ARG A 225 6.21 1.96 -29.27
C ARG A 225 7.68 2.03 -28.88
N ALA A 226 7.93 2.42 -27.65
CA ALA A 226 9.27 2.42 -27.07
C ALA A 226 9.16 2.33 -25.54
N PHE A 227 10.26 1.90 -24.91
CA PHE A 227 10.44 1.98 -23.49
C PHE A 227 11.88 2.33 -23.13
N SER A 228 12.06 2.85 -21.93
CA SER A 228 13.37 3.13 -21.37
C SER A 228 13.42 2.84 -19.89
N VAL A 229 14.57 2.38 -19.41
CA VAL A 229 14.87 2.11 -18.01
C VAL A 229 16.17 2.84 -17.67
N VAL A 230 16.12 3.72 -16.68
CA VAL A 230 17.30 4.43 -16.18
C VAL A 230 17.42 4.26 -14.67
N ARG A 231 18.65 4.34 -14.14
CA ARG A 231 18.83 4.35 -12.69
C ARG A 231 18.24 5.62 -12.07
N THR A 232 17.46 5.46 -11.01
CA THR A 232 16.98 6.59 -10.21
C THR A 232 18.16 7.14 -9.40
N GLY A 233 18.48 8.41 -9.61
CA GLY A 233 19.47 9.14 -8.82
C GLY A 233 18.87 9.64 -7.49
N ALA A 234 19.58 10.54 -6.83
CA ALA A 234 19.13 11.17 -5.58
C ALA A 234 17.88 12.06 -5.76
N LYS A 235 17.62 12.49 -7.00
CA LYS A 235 16.47 13.36 -7.35
C LYS A 235 15.61 12.69 -8.43
N SER A 236 14.42 12.28 -8.06
CA SER A 236 13.46 11.61 -8.96
C SER A 236 13.12 12.45 -10.21
N GLY A 237 13.02 13.77 -10.08
CA GLY A 237 12.73 14.67 -11.21
C GLY A 237 13.81 14.62 -12.30
N GLU A 238 15.10 14.63 -11.93
CA GLU A 238 16.20 14.55 -12.90
C GLU A 238 16.22 13.20 -13.65
N SER A 239 15.90 12.11 -12.95
CA SER A 239 15.78 10.78 -13.55
C SER A 239 14.56 10.69 -14.48
N ALA A 240 13.46 11.36 -14.12
CA ALA A 240 12.27 11.44 -14.96
C ALA A 240 12.53 12.24 -16.24
N ASP A 241 13.24 13.35 -16.19
CA ASP A 241 13.66 14.13 -17.37
C ASP A 241 14.55 13.29 -18.28
N LYS A 242 15.51 12.55 -17.68
CA LYS A 242 16.42 11.68 -18.44
C LYS A 242 15.68 10.55 -19.14
N VAL A 243 14.77 9.84 -18.45
CA VAL A 243 14.03 8.72 -19.04
C VAL A 243 13.06 9.21 -20.10
N LEU A 244 12.44 10.39 -19.91
CA LEU A 244 11.57 11.02 -20.90
C LEU A 244 12.34 11.30 -22.20
N LYS A 245 13.52 11.93 -22.10
CA LYS A 245 14.36 12.22 -23.27
C LYS A 245 14.76 10.95 -24.02
N ASP A 246 15.22 9.94 -23.30
CA ASP A 246 15.68 8.68 -23.86
C ASP A 246 14.55 7.90 -24.56
N VAL A 247 13.35 7.84 -23.95
CA VAL A 247 12.22 7.12 -24.54
C VAL A 247 11.64 7.85 -25.77
N LEU A 248 11.64 9.19 -25.78
CA LEU A 248 11.23 9.99 -26.96
C LEU A 248 12.20 9.79 -28.12
N GLU A 249 13.51 9.79 -27.85
CA GLU A 249 14.54 9.52 -28.86
C GLU A 249 14.37 8.12 -29.46
N LYS A 250 14.18 7.10 -28.63
CA LYS A 250 13.92 5.71 -29.08
C LYS A 250 12.66 5.57 -29.91
N ALA A 251 11.62 6.34 -29.59
CA ALA A 251 10.37 6.35 -30.34
C ALA A 251 10.43 7.23 -31.60
N SER A 252 11.48 8.05 -31.77
CA SER A 252 11.58 9.10 -32.78
C SER A 252 10.40 10.09 -32.74
N LEU A 253 9.96 10.47 -31.54
CA LEU A 253 8.86 11.37 -31.27
C LEU A 253 9.31 12.65 -30.56
N GLN A 254 8.53 13.73 -30.76
CA GLN A 254 8.67 14.97 -30.01
C GLN A 254 7.73 14.97 -28.79
N ARG A 255 8.05 15.80 -27.80
CA ARG A 255 7.24 15.90 -26.56
C ARG A 255 5.77 16.28 -26.84
N GLU A 256 5.54 17.11 -27.86
CA GLU A 256 4.24 17.64 -28.29
C GLU A 256 3.32 16.56 -28.85
N GLU A 257 3.86 15.42 -29.30
CA GLU A 257 3.11 14.26 -29.81
C GLU A 257 2.56 13.37 -28.67
N ILE A 258 3.03 13.60 -27.42
CA ILE A 258 2.51 12.92 -26.24
C ILE A 258 1.31 13.69 -25.71
N ALA A 259 0.12 13.10 -25.85
CA ALA A 259 -1.14 13.71 -25.46
C ALA A 259 -1.33 13.76 -23.93
N TRP A 260 -0.96 12.70 -23.21
CA TRP A 260 -1.14 12.58 -21.79
C TRP A 260 0.00 11.81 -21.13
N ILE A 261 0.40 12.24 -19.93
CA ILE A 261 1.45 11.60 -19.12
C ILE A 261 0.91 11.24 -17.76
N VAL A 262 0.99 9.96 -17.42
CA VAL A 262 0.70 9.45 -16.07
C VAL A 262 2.00 9.00 -15.41
N SER A 263 2.21 9.46 -14.18
CA SER A 263 3.31 9.02 -13.34
C SER A 263 2.85 8.09 -12.23
N THR A 264 3.69 7.12 -11.91
CA THR A 264 3.50 6.15 -10.84
C THR A 264 4.82 5.92 -10.07
N GLY A 265 4.80 5.02 -9.10
CA GLY A 265 5.96 4.74 -8.25
C GLY A 265 6.07 5.67 -7.05
N TYR A 266 7.09 5.42 -6.21
CA TYR A 266 7.33 6.22 -5.01
C TYR A 266 7.60 7.70 -5.30
N GLY A 267 8.31 7.98 -6.41
CA GLY A 267 8.67 9.33 -6.85
C GLY A 267 7.60 10.05 -7.68
N ARG A 268 6.41 9.46 -7.91
CA ARG A 268 5.38 9.99 -8.82
C ARG A 268 5.01 11.45 -8.59
N VAL A 269 4.92 11.88 -7.34
CA VAL A 269 4.53 13.26 -6.98
C VAL A 269 5.62 14.30 -7.29
N SER A 270 6.84 13.87 -7.56
CA SER A 270 7.99 14.72 -7.84
C SER A 270 8.24 14.92 -9.35
N ILE A 271 7.34 14.47 -10.22
CA ILE A 271 7.45 14.60 -11.68
C ILE A 271 6.57 15.77 -12.14
N PRO A 272 7.17 16.96 -12.41
CA PRO A 272 6.41 18.19 -12.60
C PRO A 272 5.66 18.26 -13.93
N PHE A 273 6.03 17.43 -14.90
CA PHE A 273 5.44 17.40 -16.24
C PHE A 273 4.39 16.28 -16.41
N ALA A 274 4.13 15.47 -15.38
CA ALA A 274 3.05 14.51 -15.39
C ALA A 274 1.69 15.22 -15.28
N ASP A 275 0.73 14.81 -16.10
CA ASP A 275 -0.62 15.35 -16.08
C ASP A 275 -1.43 14.72 -14.94
N GLU A 276 -1.07 13.49 -14.54
CA GLU A 276 -1.76 12.74 -13.50
C GLU A 276 -0.83 11.79 -12.74
N ASN A 277 -1.18 11.49 -11.49
CA ASN A 277 -0.47 10.53 -10.65
C ASN A 277 -1.41 9.37 -10.27
N VAL A 278 -0.97 8.12 -10.49
CA VAL A 278 -1.67 6.90 -10.09
C VAL A 278 -0.75 6.08 -9.20
N THR A 279 -1.30 5.35 -8.23
CA THR A 279 -0.46 4.52 -7.37
C THR A 279 0.17 3.36 -8.13
N GLU A 280 1.33 2.93 -7.67
CA GLU A 280 2.05 1.80 -8.26
C GLU A 280 1.27 0.48 -8.13
N ILE A 281 0.44 0.33 -7.11
CA ILE A 281 -0.41 -0.84 -6.93
C ILE A 281 -1.39 -0.98 -8.08
N SER A 282 -2.13 0.08 -8.38
CA SER A 282 -3.09 0.11 -9.48
C SER A 282 -2.41 -0.05 -10.84
N CYS A 283 -1.25 0.60 -11.03
CA CYS A 283 -0.49 0.49 -12.28
C CYS A 283 0.07 -0.92 -12.49
N HIS A 284 0.64 -1.56 -11.47
CA HIS A 284 1.11 -2.95 -11.59
C HIS A 284 -0.03 -3.92 -11.88
N GLY A 285 -1.19 -3.77 -11.22
CA GLY A 285 -2.36 -4.58 -11.51
C GLY A 285 -2.76 -4.51 -12.98
N ARG A 286 -2.88 -3.30 -13.50
CA ARG A 286 -3.29 -3.05 -14.87
C ARG A 286 -2.25 -3.47 -15.91
N GLY A 287 -0.98 -3.20 -15.63
CA GLY A 287 0.13 -3.60 -16.48
C GLY A 287 0.28 -5.12 -16.56
N ALA A 288 0.13 -5.83 -15.44
CA ALA A 288 0.16 -7.28 -15.41
C ALA A 288 -0.97 -7.90 -16.23
N HIS A 289 -2.20 -7.41 -16.06
CA HIS A 289 -3.36 -7.85 -16.82
C HIS A 289 -3.22 -7.59 -18.33
N TYR A 290 -2.55 -6.50 -18.72
CA TYR A 290 -2.22 -6.23 -20.12
C TYR A 290 -1.31 -7.30 -20.73
N PHE A 291 -0.26 -7.72 -20.01
CA PHE A 291 0.66 -8.76 -20.48
C PHE A 291 0.04 -10.15 -20.48
N ASN A 292 -0.79 -10.45 -19.48
CA ASN A 292 -1.51 -11.71 -19.39
C ASN A 292 -2.82 -11.54 -18.61
N PRO A 293 -3.97 -11.59 -19.30
CA PRO A 293 -5.29 -11.42 -18.69
C PRO A 293 -5.67 -12.49 -17.64
N ASP A 294 -4.99 -13.64 -17.66
CA ASP A 294 -5.26 -14.72 -16.70
C ASP A 294 -4.63 -14.50 -15.32
N ILE A 295 -3.74 -13.51 -15.18
CA ILE A 295 -3.05 -13.24 -13.91
C ILE A 295 -4.05 -12.87 -12.81
N ARG A 296 -3.88 -13.50 -11.65
CA ARG A 296 -4.68 -13.25 -10.43
C ARG A 296 -3.83 -12.80 -9.24
N THR A 297 -2.55 -13.14 -9.24
CA THR A 297 -1.65 -12.78 -8.15
C THR A 297 -0.33 -12.27 -8.70
N ILE A 298 0.06 -11.07 -8.28
CA ILE A 298 1.32 -10.44 -8.68
C ILE A 298 2.23 -10.39 -7.47
N LEU A 299 3.49 -10.75 -7.68
CA LEU A 299 4.60 -10.50 -6.78
C LEU A 299 5.53 -9.48 -7.44
N ASP A 300 5.53 -8.25 -6.95
CA ASP A 300 6.49 -7.23 -7.37
C ASP A 300 7.63 -7.14 -6.37
N ILE A 301 8.88 -7.34 -6.85
CA ILE A 301 10.06 -7.16 -6.02
C ILE A 301 10.96 -6.12 -6.67
N GLY A 302 10.88 -4.93 -6.10
CA GLY A 302 11.69 -3.77 -6.48
C GLY A 302 13.06 -3.73 -5.79
N GLY A 303 13.72 -2.58 -5.91
CA GLY A 303 15.02 -2.36 -5.28
C GLY A 303 14.94 -2.21 -3.76
N GLN A 304 13.91 -1.58 -3.21
CA GLN A 304 13.81 -1.28 -1.77
C GLN A 304 12.50 -1.77 -1.13
N ASP A 305 11.56 -2.22 -1.90
CA ASP A 305 10.26 -2.70 -1.45
C ASP A 305 9.85 -3.97 -2.19
N SER A 306 8.86 -4.64 -1.65
CA SER A 306 8.21 -5.77 -2.29
C SER A 306 6.70 -5.72 -2.03
N LYS A 307 5.91 -6.16 -3.00
CA LYS A 307 4.46 -6.09 -2.97
C LYS A 307 3.85 -7.40 -3.44
N ALA A 308 2.75 -7.78 -2.82
CA ALA A 308 1.85 -8.80 -3.33
C ALA A 308 0.51 -8.13 -3.64
N ILE A 309 -0.06 -8.40 -4.81
CA ILE A 309 -1.29 -7.80 -5.30
C ILE A 309 -2.21 -8.92 -5.80
N SER A 310 -3.45 -8.93 -5.37
CA SER A 310 -4.50 -9.84 -5.84
C SER A 310 -5.42 -9.10 -6.81
N LEU A 311 -5.77 -9.76 -7.92
CA LEU A 311 -6.63 -9.23 -8.98
C LEU A 311 -7.92 -10.04 -9.11
N ASN A 312 -9.01 -9.38 -9.53
CA ASN A 312 -10.21 -10.04 -10.02
C ASN A 312 -10.04 -10.50 -11.48
N GLN A 313 -11.12 -11.02 -12.08
CA GLN A 313 -11.11 -11.49 -13.48
C GLN A 313 -10.94 -10.36 -14.48
N GLU A 314 -11.34 -9.15 -14.11
CA GLU A 314 -11.27 -7.94 -14.91
C GLU A 314 -9.90 -7.24 -14.80
N GLY A 315 -8.98 -7.78 -13.98
CA GLY A 315 -7.65 -7.20 -13.73
C GLY A 315 -7.64 -6.03 -12.74
N GLU A 316 -8.72 -5.88 -11.97
CA GLU A 316 -8.82 -4.85 -10.93
C GLU A 316 -8.24 -5.36 -9.61
N VAL A 317 -7.58 -4.46 -8.88
CA VAL A 317 -6.96 -4.77 -7.59
C VAL A 317 -8.04 -5.05 -6.54
N GLN A 318 -8.04 -6.24 -5.97
CA GLN A 318 -8.90 -6.65 -4.87
C GLN A 318 -8.26 -6.46 -3.50
N ASP A 319 -6.98 -6.81 -3.40
CA ASP A 319 -6.22 -6.70 -2.16
C ASP A 319 -4.73 -6.54 -2.45
N PHE A 320 -4.01 -5.94 -1.53
CA PHE A 320 -2.56 -5.79 -1.66
C PHE A 320 -1.87 -5.70 -0.31
N VAL A 321 -0.61 -6.12 -0.29
CA VAL A 321 0.28 -5.99 0.87
C VAL A 321 1.64 -5.51 0.39
N MET A 322 2.25 -4.60 1.13
CA MET A 322 3.57 -4.03 0.84
C MET A 322 4.53 -4.25 2.00
N ASN A 323 5.76 -4.58 1.66
CA ASN A 323 6.92 -4.48 2.56
C ASN A 323 7.84 -3.38 2.03
N ASP A 324 7.83 -2.24 2.67
CA ASP A 324 8.57 -1.03 2.34
C ASP A 324 9.48 -0.54 3.49
N LYS A 325 9.56 -1.33 4.57
CA LYS A 325 10.37 -1.02 5.76
C LYS A 325 11.60 -1.89 5.92
N CYS A 326 11.63 -3.06 5.28
CA CYS A 326 12.70 -4.03 5.46
C CYS A 326 13.36 -4.37 4.13
N ALA A 327 14.66 -4.11 4.01
CA ALA A 327 15.43 -4.42 2.81
C ALA A 327 15.56 -5.94 2.56
N ALA A 328 15.44 -6.78 3.59
CA ALA A 328 15.45 -8.23 3.43
C ALA A 328 14.27 -8.68 2.56
N GLY A 329 14.56 -9.32 1.44
CA GLY A 329 13.55 -9.71 0.44
C GLY A 329 13.35 -8.69 -0.68
N THR A 330 14.33 -7.82 -0.92
CA THR A 330 14.31 -6.81 -2.00
C THR A 330 15.62 -6.87 -2.81
N GLY A 331 15.69 -6.13 -3.93
CA GLY A 331 16.89 -6.04 -4.77
C GLY A 331 18.12 -5.54 -4.02
N ARG A 332 17.96 -4.64 -3.05
CA ARG A 332 19.06 -4.14 -2.19
C ARG A 332 19.72 -5.25 -1.38
N PHE A 333 18.95 -6.23 -0.95
CA PHE A 333 19.49 -7.39 -0.26
C PHE A 333 20.38 -8.21 -1.20
N LEU A 334 19.91 -8.47 -2.43
CA LEU A 334 20.71 -9.15 -3.45
C LEU A 334 21.98 -8.37 -3.81
N GLU A 335 21.91 -7.05 -3.98
CA GLU A 335 23.07 -6.21 -4.24
C GLU A 335 24.13 -6.30 -3.14
N MET A 336 23.70 -6.30 -1.88
CA MET A 336 24.59 -6.42 -0.72
C MET A 336 25.28 -7.79 -0.73
N ILE A 337 24.51 -8.87 -0.88
CA ILE A 337 25.05 -10.22 -0.88
C ILE A 337 25.96 -10.48 -2.09
N ALA A 338 25.63 -9.99 -3.28
CA ALA A 338 26.46 -10.10 -4.47
C ALA A 338 27.86 -9.48 -4.21
N ARG A 339 27.93 -8.31 -3.57
CA ARG A 339 29.19 -7.68 -3.16
C ARG A 339 29.96 -8.53 -2.15
N THR A 340 29.28 -9.07 -1.13
CA THR A 340 29.89 -9.91 -0.10
C THR A 340 30.45 -11.21 -0.67
N LEU A 341 29.78 -11.79 -1.67
CA LEU A 341 30.24 -12.98 -2.41
C LEU A 341 31.26 -12.66 -3.51
N GLU A 342 31.53 -11.38 -3.79
CA GLU A 342 32.39 -10.92 -4.90
C GLU A 342 31.93 -11.51 -6.26
N VAL A 343 30.63 -11.42 -6.54
CA VAL A 343 30.02 -11.79 -7.82
C VAL A 343 29.21 -10.63 -8.37
N SER A 344 28.95 -10.62 -9.69
CA SER A 344 28.03 -9.63 -10.23
C SER A 344 26.59 -9.92 -9.81
N LEU A 345 25.75 -8.87 -9.70
CA LEU A 345 24.33 -9.05 -9.38
C LEU A 345 23.61 -9.90 -10.46
N ASP A 346 24.00 -9.73 -11.71
CA ASP A 346 23.41 -10.43 -12.85
C ASP A 346 23.75 -11.94 -12.85
N ASP A 347 24.96 -12.31 -12.40
CA ASP A 347 25.41 -13.70 -12.33
C ASP A 347 24.89 -14.42 -11.09
N LEU A 348 24.52 -13.70 -10.02
CA LEU A 348 24.15 -14.29 -8.73
C LEU A 348 23.05 -15.35 -8.87
N GLY A 349 22.03 -15.08 -9.70
CA GLY A 349 20.92 -16.00 -9.92
C GLY A 349 21.36 -17.26 -10.69
N ALA A 350 22.20 -17.12 -11.71
CA ALA A 350 22.75 -18.24 -12.48
C ALA A 350 23.67 -19.11 -11.62
N ILE A 351 24.49 -18.51 -10.77
CA ILE A 351 25.35 -19.20 -9.79
C ILE A 351 24.49 -20.00 -8.81
N ALA A 352 23.41 -19.41 -8.26
CA ALA A 352 22.49 -20.11 -7.36
C ALA A 352 21.87 -21.37 -7.97
N LEU A 353 21.64 -21.39 -9.29
CA LEU A 353 21.10 -22.56 -9.99
C LEU A 353 22.08 -23.75 -10.02
N THR A 354 23.35 -23.54 -9.75
CA THR A 354 24.39 -24.60 -9.74
C THR A 354 24.66 -25.16 -8.35
N SER A 355 23.87 -24.74 -7.35
CA SER A 355 23.97 -25.21 -5.95
C SER A 355 23.82 -26.72 -5.86
N THR A 356 24.61 -27.35 -4.99
CA THR A 356 24.62 -28.78 -4.71
C THR A 356 24.28 -29.11 -3.26
N GLU A 357 24.44 -28.16 -2.34
CA GLU A 357 24.14 -28.29 -0.92
C GLU A 357 23.07 -27.29 -0.51
N LYS A 358 22.03 -27.72 0.22
CA LYS A 358 21.05 -26.79 0.79
C LYS A 358 21.62 -26.09 1.99
N ILE A 359 21.78 -24.78 1.87
CA ILE A 359 22.14 -23.87 2.98
C ILE A 359 20.91 -23.03 3.34
N GLU A 360 20.56 -22.99 4.61
CA GLU A 360 19.47 -22.15 5.10
C GLU A 360 20.06 -20.86 5.67
N ILE A 361 19.62 -19.71 5.15
CA ILE A 361 19.90 -18.40 5.73
C ILE A 361 18.78 -18.11 6.72
N THR A 362 19.11 -18.14 8.01
CA THR A 362 18.13 -18.07 9.11
C THR A 362 17.78 -16.65 9.51
N SER A 363 18.68 -15.70 9.24
CA SER A 363 18.54 -14.31 9.68
C SER A 363 17.46 -13.57 8.90
N MET A 364 16.50 -13.02 9.64
CA MET A 364 15.40 -12.23 9.05
C MET A 364 15.80 -10.80 8.68
N CYS A 365 16.83 -10.26 9.29
CA CYS A 365 17.35 -8.92 9.05
C CYS A 365 18.53 -8.98 8.08
N SER A 366 18.58 -8.08 7.10
CA SER A 366 19.66 -8.03 6.09
C SER A 366 21.05 -7.92 6.70
N VAL A 367 21.22 -7.16 7.78
CA VAL A 367 22.52 -6.98 8.47
C VAL A 367 23.01 -8.29 9.10
N PHE A 368 22.13 -9.02 9.77
CA PHE A 368 22.49 -10.31 10.35
C PHE A 368 22.69 -11.38 9.28
N ALA A 369 21.91 -11.36 8.21
CA ALA A 369 22.07 -12.26 7.07
C ALA A 369 23.43 -12.05 6.38
N GLU A 370 23.93 -10.81 6.25
CA GLU A 370 25.25 -10.52 5.74
C GLU A 370 26.33 -11.15 6.64
N SER A 371 26.22 -11.00 7.97
CA SER A 371 27.15 -11.63 8.92
C SER A 371 27.12 -13.16 8.85
N GLU A 372 25.94 -13.75 8.64
CA GLU A 372 25.76 -15.19 8.44
C GLU A 372 26.46 -15.65 7.15
N VAL A 373 26.29 -14.91 6.04
CA VAL A 373 26.97 -15.18 4.77
C VAL A 373 28.50 -15.10 4.92
N ILE A 374 29.03 -14.08 5.61
CA ILE A 374 30.46 -13.96 5.90
C ILE A 374 30.97 -15.19 6.67
N SER A 375 30.20 -15.67 7.65
CA SER A 375 30.53 -16.86 8.43
C SER A 375 30.55 -18.12 7.56
N LEU A 376 29.62 -18.26 6.62
CA LEU A 376 29.56 -19.39 5.68
C LEU A 376 30.78 -19.36 4.73
N ILE A 377 31.18 -18.20 4.24
CA ILE A 377 32.41 -18.03 3.44
C ILE A 377 33.63 -18.44 4.25
N ALA A 378 33.74 -17.99 5.50
CA ALA A 378 34.85 -18.35 6.39
C ALA A 378 34.92 -19.86 6.68
N ASN A 379 33.78 -20.55 6.61
CA ASN A 379 33.67 -22.01 6.73
C ASN A 379 33.82 -22.75 5.38
N ASN A 380 34.34 -22.08 4.35
CA ASN A 380 34.60 -22.62 3.01
C ASN A 380 33.37 -23.24 2.34
N LYS A 381 32.17 -22.68 2.57
CA LYS A 381 30.97 -23.06 1.81
C LYS A 381 31.02 -22.48 0.40
N GLU A 382 30.54 -23.23 -0.57
CA GLU A 382 30.54 -22.83 -1.97
C GLU A 382 29.64 -21.60 -2.20
N LYS A 383 30.09 -20.66 -3.04
CA LYS A 383 29.34 -19.46 -3.38
C LYS A 383 27.95 -19.78 -3.95
N ALA A 384 27.86 -20.87 -4.72
CA ALA A 384 26.59 -21.33 -5.31
C ALA A 384 25.57 -21.72 -4.25
N ASP A 385 25.99 -22.46 -3.22
CA ASP A 385 25.12 -22.93 -2.15
C ASP A 385 24.65 -21.78 -1.25
N ILE A 386 25.54 -20.81 -0.98
CA ILE A 386 25.20 -19.58 -0.26
C ILE A 386 24.18 -18.74 -1.08
N ALA A 387 24.44 -18.55 -2.38
CA ALA A 387 23.57 -17.79 -3.27
C ALA A 387 22.16 -18.41 -3.36
N ASP A 388 22.07 -19.73 -3.42
CA ASP A 388 20.78 -20.45 -3.39
C ASP A 388 20.04 -20.26 -2.06
N GLY A 389 20.74 -20.38 -0.94
CA GLY A 389 20.19 -20.09 0.38
C GLY A 389 19.60 -18.67 0.50
N VAL A 390 20.28 -17.68 -0.09
CA VAL A 390 19.80 -16.28 -0.17
C VAL A 390 18.54 -16.17 -1.03
N CYS A 391 18.49 -16.84 -2.19
CA CYS A 391 17.29 -16.88 -3.04
C CYS A 391 16.09 -17.47 -2.28
N HIS A 392 16.29 -18.55 -1.53
CA HIS A 392 15.27 -19.15 -0.67
C HIS A 392 14.83 -18.25 0.49
N ALA A 393 15.75 -17.48 1.09
CA ALA A 393 15.39 -16.49 2.11
C ALA A 393 14.47 -15.39 1.55
N ILE A 394 14.71 -14.91 0.31
CA ILE A 394 13.82 -13.97 -0.38
C ILE A 394 12.48 -14.64 -0.68
N ALA A 395 12.48 -15.87 -1.18
CA ALA A 395 11.25 -16.62 -1.48
C ALA A 395 10.38 -16.82 -0.23
N ASN A 396 10.98 -17.07 0.94
CA ASN A 396 10.26 -17.15 2.22
C ASN A 396 9.56 -15.84 2.59
N LYS A 397 10.22 -14.69 2.37
CA LYS A 397 9.62 -13.35 2.58
C LYS A 397 8.50 -13.07 1.59
N ALA A 398 8.73 -13.37 0.31
CA ALA A 398 7.73 -13.22 -0.75
C ALA A 398 6.48 -14.07 -0.47
N TYR A 399 6.65 -15.31 -0.05
CA TYR A 399 5.55 -16.19 0.34
C TYR A 399 4.73 -15.63 1.49
N GLY A 400 5.40 -15.01 2.48
CA GLY A 400 4.72 -14.35 3.59
C GLY A 400 3.84 -13.16 3.14
N LEU A 401 4.21 -12.46 2.06
CA LEU A 401 3.38 -11.41 1.47
C LEU A 401 2.23 -12.02 0.65
N LEU A 402 2.54 -12.98 -0.22
CA LEU A 402 1.56 -13.66 -1.07
C LEU A 402 0.46 -14.34 -0.25
N SER A 403 0.80 -14.99 0.85
CA SER A 403 -0.16 -15.65 1.74
C SER A 403 -1.18 -14.69 2.35
N ARG A 404 -0.83 -13.40 2.50
CA ARG A 404 -1.71 -12.38 3.09
C ARG A 404 -2.76 -11.86 2.12
N VAL A 405 -2.48 -11.89 0.80
CA VAL A 405 -3.44 -11.48 -0.24
C VAL A 405 -4.20 -12.68 -0.83
N GLY A 406 -3.81 -13.90 -0.46
CA GLY A 406 -4.34 -15.15 -1.01
C GLY A 406 -3.52 -15.65 -2.20
N LEU A 407 -3.27 -16.97 -2.21
CA LEU A 407 -2.50 -17.64 -3.26
C LEU A 407 -3.42 -18.10 -4.38
N THR A 408 -3.96 -17.15 -5.15
CA THR A 408 -4.79 -17.49 -6.32
C THR A 408 -3.90 -17.72 -7.54
N PRO A 409 -3.86 -18.94 -8.12
CA PRO A 409 -3.18 -19.15 -9.41
C PRO A 409 -3.88 -18.27 -10.49
N ALA A 410 -3.21 -17.88 -11.47
CA ALA A 410 -2.00 -17.72 -12.11
C ALA A 410 -1.14 -16.58 -11.52
N PHE A 411 0.12 -16.84 -11.32
CA PHE A 411 1.05 -15.94 -10.68
C PHE A 411 1.92 -15.20 -11.69
N MET A 412 2.23 -13.94 -11.43
CA MET A 412 3.20 -13.15 -12.19
C MET A 412 4.22 -12.54 -11.23
N MET A 413 5.48 -12.52 -11.64
CA MET A 413 6.52 -11.76 -10.93
C MET A 413 6.98 -10.58 -11.78
N THR A 414 7.10 -9.41 -11.13
CA THR A 414 7.50 -8.12 -11.73
C THR A 414 8.63 -7.48 -10.93
N GLY A 415 9.15 -6.36 -11.44
CA GLY A 415 10.28 -5.66 -10.85
C GLY A 415 11.63 -6.23 -11.26
N GLY A 416 12.71 -5.55 -10.87
CA GLY A 416 14.06 -5.91 -11.29
C GLY A 416 14.51 -7.30 -10.82
N VAL A 417 14.02 -7.77 -9.67
CA VAL A 417 14.37 -9.08 -9.12
C VAL A 417 13.78 -10.24 -9.92
N ALA A 418 12.72 -10.00 -10.71
CA ALA A 418 12.16 -11.01 -11.61
C ALA A 418 13.15 -11.45 -12.74
N LYS A 419 14.23 -10.69 -12.95
CA LYS A 419 15.34 -11.07 -13.85
C LYS A 419 16.31 -12.07 -13.22
N ASN A 420 16.23 -12.34 -11.93
CA ASN A 420 17.10 -13.28 -11.22
C ASN A 420 16.49 -14.71 -11.25
N PRO A 421 17.05 -15.65 -12.04
CA PRO A 421 16.46 -16.98 -12.21
C PRO A 421 16.51 -17.83 -10.95
N GLY A 422 17.47 -17.60 -10.04
CA GLY A 422 17.55 -18.29 -8.76
C GLY A 422 16.40 -17.91 -7.84
N VAL A 423 16.07 -16.61 -7.76
CA VAL A 423 14.92 -16.14 -6.97
C VAL A 423 13.61 -16.64 -7.58
N VAL A 424 13.45 -16.56 -8.91
CA VAL A 424 12.26 -17.06 -9.60
C VAL A 424 12.03 -18.53 -9.28
N ARG A 425 13.06 -19.40 -9.41
CA ARG A 425 12.99 -20.81 -9.05
C ARG A 425 12.58 -21.01 -7.59
N ALA A 426 13.24 -20.32 -6.66
CA ALA A 426 12.98 -20.46 -5.24
C ALA A 426 11.55 -20.05 -4.85
N VAL A 427 11.00 -19.00 -5.50
CA VAL A 427 9.60 -18.60 -5.30
C VAL A 427 8.65 -19.62 -5.89
N GLU A 428 8.88 -20.13 -7.12
CA GLU A 428 8.08 -21.18 -7.74
C GLU A 428 7.99 -22.45 -6.86
N GLU A 429 9.13 -22.89 -6.34
CA GLU A 429 9.20 -24.03 -5.40
C GLU A 429 8.36 -23.77 -4.14
N LYS A 430 8.43 -22.53 -3.61
CA LYS A 430 7.73 -22.17 -2.38
C LYS A 430 6.22 -22.07 -2.54
N ILE A 431 5.73 -21.54 -3.67
CA ILE A 431 4.29 -21.42 -3.96
C ILE A 431 3.69 -22.68 -4.55
N GLY A 432 4.52 -23.63 -4.99
CA GLY A 432 4.08 -24.85 -5.66
C GLY A 432 3.47 -24.60 -7.04
N GLY A 433 3.91 -23.55 -7.75
CA GLY A 433 3.34 -23.10 -9.03
C GLY A 433 4.36 -22.38 -9.91
N LYS A 434 3.99 -22.13 -11.16
CA LYS A 434 4.83 -21.38 -12.10
C LYS A 434 4.54 -19.89 -12.08
N LEU A 435 5.59 -19.11 -12.23
CA LEU A 435 5.53 -17.65 -12.38
C LEU A 435 5.56 -17.26 -13.85
N TYR A 436 4.62 -16.45 -14.27
CA TYR A 436 4.72 -15.75 -15.55
C TYR A 436 5.68 -14.57 -15.39
N ILE A 437 6.72 -14.53 -16.22
CA ILE A 437 7.66 -13.41 -16.31
C ILE A 437 7.51 -12.81 -17.70
N CYS A 438 7.09 -11.56 -17.81
CA CYS A 438 7.05 -10.88 -19.10
C CYS A 438 8.48 -10.54 -19.58
N PRO A 439 8.70 -10.26 -20.87
CA PRO A 439 10.03 -9.98 -21.42
C PRO A 439 10.78 -8.87 -20.69
N GLU A 440 10.08 -7.83 -20.25
CA GLU A 440 10.63 -6.69 -19.51
C GLU A 440 9.85 -6.47 -18.21
N PRO A 441 10.15 -7.22 -17.14
CA PRO A 441 9.37 -7.19 -15.91
C PRO A 441 9.47 -5.87 -15.13
N GLU A 442 10.44 -5.02 -15.45
CA GLU A 442 10.64 -3.71 -14.81
C GLU A 442 9.66 -2.64 -15.31
N ILE A 443 9.14 -2.77 -16.54
CA ILE A 443 8.27 -1.73 -17.12
C ILE A 443 6.78 -1.93 -16.83
N VAL A 444 6.38 -2.98 -16.11
CA VAL A 444 4.97 -3.32 -15.88
C VAL A 444 4.20 -2.17 -15.23
N GLY A 445 4.80 -1.50 -14.24
CA GLY A 445 4.23 -0.30 -13.62
C GLY A 445 4.04 0.86 -14.62
N ALA A 446 5.06 1.11 -15.46
CA ALA A 446 4.99 2.16 -16.49
C ALA A 446 3.97 1.83 -17.59
N VAL A 447 3.80 0.55 -17.97
CA VAL A 447 2.74 0.08 -18.89
C VAL A 447 1.37 0.36 -18.30
N GLY A 448 1.15 0.03 -17.03
CA GLY A 448 -0.09 0.35 -16.33
C GLY A 448 -0.39 1.84 -16.29
N ALA A 449 0.62 2.67 -16.03
CA ALA A 449 0.49 4.13 -16.07
C ALA A 449 0.13 4.64 -17.48
N ALA A 450 0.73 4.09 -18.53
CA ALA A 450 0.38 4.42 -19.92
C ALA A 450 -1.06 4.02 -20.28
N LEU A 451 -1.54 2.88 -19.76
CA LEU A 451 -2.93 2.45 -19.95
C LEU A 451 -3.93 3.40 -19.24
N TYR A 452 -3.59 3.94 -18.08
CA TYR A 452 -4.38 4.99 -17.42
C TYR A 452 -4.36 6.30 -18.24
N ALA A 453 -3.22 6.63 -18.83
CA ALA A 453 -3.11 7.80 -19.71
C ALA A 453 -3.99 7.69 -20.97
N LEU A 454 -4.15 6.48 -21.54
CA LEU A 454 -5.03 6.23 -22.67
C LEU A 454 -6.52 6.48 -22.37
N GLU A 455 -6.94 6.34 -21.12
CA GLU A 455 -8.33 6.62 -20.71
C GLU A 455 -8.66 8.11 -20.68
N GLN A 456 -7.65 8.98 -20.77
CA GLN A 456 -7.82 10.45 -20.73
C GLN A 456 -7.90 11.08 -22.13
N ILE A 457 -7.70 10.29 -23.19
CA ILE A 457 -7.69 10.74 -24.60
C ILE A 457 -8.70 9.90 -25.46
#